data_0a18621585056a46cc3ffec55365ed22
#
_entry.id   0a18621585056a46cc3ffec55365ed22
#
_cell.length_a   1.000
_cell.length_b   1.000
_cell.length_c   1.000
_cell.angle_alpha   90.00
_cell.angle_beta   90.00
_cell.angle_gamma   90.00
#
_symmetry.space_group_name_H-M   'P 1'
#
loop_
_entity.id
_entity.type
_entity.pdbx_description
1 polymer ?
#
loop_
_entity_poly.entity_id
_entity_poly.type
_entity_poly.pdbx_seq_one_letter_code
_entity_poly.pdbx_strand_id
1 'polypeptide(L)'
;GSNADYSRLSREAAKRGIRIIADASLNHTGSDSVYFDRFAKYPAKGAFEGAQVQPSSPYASWYTFDASQSDPNRRYKGWSGALDLPELNKASPAFRKFAYGSPDGVTQLWLDRGAAGWRMDVAPWVPDDFWREWRKAVKKHRKDALTIAETWFDSSKYFLGDTFDTT
;
A
#
# COMPACT_ATOMS: atom_id res chain seq x y z
N GLY A 1 8.99 16.86 -4.82
CA GLY A 1 9.72 16.15 -5.86
C GLY A 1 8.79 15.50 -6.88
N SER A 2 9.29 15.21 -8.06
CA SER A 2 8.57 14.54 -9.13
C SER A 2 9.01 13.07 -9.26
N ASN A 3 8.26 12.29 -10.04
CA ASN A 3 8.65 10.92 -10.41
C ASN A 3 10.03 10.88 -11.11
N ALA A 4 10.34 11.93 -11.90
CA ALA A 4 11.63 12.08 -12.56
C ALA A 4 12.77 12.32 -11.55
N ASP A 5 12.50 13.06 -10.47
CA ASP A 5 13.48 13.30 -9.40
C ASP A 5 13.82 12.00 -8.66
N TYR A 6 12.82 11.16 -8.39
CA TYR A 6 13.05 9.84 -7.80
C TYR A 6 13.92 8.95 -8.70
N SER A 7 13.58 8.87 -9.99
CA SER A 7 14.37 8.08 -10.94
C SER A 7 15.80 8.62 -11.08
N ARG A 8 16.00 9.94 -11.02
CA ARG A 8 17.33 10.55 -11.00
C ARG A 8 18.09 10.18 -9.74
N LEU A 9 17.45 10.30 -8.55
CA LEU A 9 18.03 9.90 -7.28
C LEU A 9 18.50 8.45 -7.30
N SER A 10 17.64 7.53 -7.75
CA SER A 10 17.96 6.09 -7.80
C SER A 10 19.16 5.81 -8.71
N ARG A 11 19.22 6.45 -9.88
CA ARG A 11 20.39 6.31 -10.79
C ARG A 11 21.68 6.86 -10.19
N GLU A 12 21.62 8.05 -9.57
CA GLU A 12 22.82 8.67 -8.97
C GLU A 12 23.31 7.91 -7.73
N ALA A 13 22.38 7.33 -6.94
CA ALA A 13 22.71 6.44 -5.83
C ALA A 13 23.40 5.16 -6.34
N ALA A 14 22.85 4.54 -7.39
CA ALA A 14 23.41 3.32 -7.96
C ALA A 14 24.86 3.50 -8.46
N LYS A 15 25.21 4.66 -9.05
CA LYS A 15 26.59 4.99 -9.44
C LYS A 15 27.58 4.98 -8.26
N ARG A 16 27.06 5.11 -7.04
CA ARG A 16 27.83 5.11 -5.78
C ARG A 16 27.71 3.79 -5.02
N GLY A 17 27.16 2.75 -5.64
CA GLY A 17 26.92 1.45 -4.99
C GLY A 17 25.78 1.45 -3.98
N ILE A 18 24.92 2.48 -3.95
CA ILE A 18 23.79 2.61 -3.04
C ILE A 18 22.51 2.20 -3.77
N ARG A 19 21.72 1.32 -3.16
CA ARG A 19 20.40 0.91 -3.65
C ARG A 19 19.29 1.56 -2.81
N ILE A 20 18.31 2.16 -3.47
CA ILE A 20 17.17 2.80 -2.80
C ILE A 20 16.06 1.75 -2.62
N ILE A 21 15.65 1.54 -1.38
CA ILE A 21 14.49 0.74 -1.02
C ILE A 21 13.30 1.70 -0.84
N ALA A 22 12.21 1.44 -1.54
CA ALA A 22 10.96 2.18 -1.35
C ALA A 22 10.22 1.68 -0.11
N ASP A 23 9.52 2.58 0.56
CA ASP A 23 8.69 2.28 1.73
C ASP A 23 7.23 2.52 1.41
N ALA A 24 6.34 1.61 1.82
CA ALA A 24 4.90 1.78 1.66
C ALA A 24 4.11 1.05 2.73
N SER A 25 2.91 1.57 3.03
CA SER A 25 1.87 0.82 3.73
C SER A 25 0.83 0.30 2.73
N LEU A 26 0.59 -1.00 2.73
CA LEU A 26 -0.55 -1.62 2.04
C LEU A 26 -1.65 -2.04 3.02
N ASN A 27 -1.51 -1.63 4.30
CA ASN A 27 -2.50 -1.83 5.33
C ASN A 27 -3.53 -0.69 5.40
N HIS A 28 -3.09 0.56 5.23
CA HIS A 28 -3.92 1.76 5.36
C HIS A 28 -3.45 2.85 4.39
N THR A 29 -4.28 3.88 4.23
CA THR A 29 -3.91 5.13 3.55
C THR A 29 -3.99 6.30 4.53
N GLY A 30 -3.54 7.48 4.14
CA GLY A 30 -3.92 8.71 4.83
C GLY A 30 -5.40 9.03 4.57
N SER A 31 -6.10 9.53 5.59
CA SER A 31 -7.50 9.94 5.46
C SER A 31 -7.67 11.13 4.49
N ASP A 32 -6.61 11.88 4.24
CA ASP A 32 -6.55 12.99 3.29
C ASP A 32 -5.99 12.59 1.92
N SER A 33 -5.75 11.30 1.68
CA SER A 33 -5.34 10.80 0.36
C SER A 33 -6.46 10.93 -0.66
N VAL A 34 -6.11 11.02 -1.95
CA VAL A 34 -7.09 11.03 -3.06
C VAL A 34 -8.01 9.80 -3.06
N TYR A 35 -7.60 8.70 -2.47
CA TYR A 35 -8.35 7.45 -2.43
C TYR A 35 -9.47 7.48 -1.38
N PHE A 36 -9.23 8.07 -0.22
CA PHE A 36 -10.21 8.19 0.86
C PHE A 36 -10.92 9.55 0.82
N ASP A 37 -10.15 10.62 0.78
CA ASP A 37 -10.55 12.03 0.64
C ASP A 37 -11.58 12.52 1.69
N ARG A 38 -11.29 12.23 2.96
CA ARG A 38 -12.17 12.62 4.08
C ARG A 38 -12.60 14.09 4.05
N PHE A 39 -11.74 14.96 3.55
CA PHE A 39 -11.90 16.42 3.58
C PHE A 39 -12.33 17.02 2.24
N ALA A 40 -12.71 16.19 1.25
CA ALA A 40 -13.14 16.63 -0.08
C ALA A 40 -12.15 17.62 -0.74
N LYS A 41 -10.87 17.27 -0.72
CA LYS A 41 -9.78 18.11 -1.25
C LYS A 41 -9.56 17.94 -2.74
N TYR A 42 -10.04 16.84 -3.33
CA TYR A 42 -9.72 16.48 -4.71
C TYR A 42 -10.93 16.61 -5.64
N PRO A 43 -10.74 16.92 -6.94
CA PRO A 43 -11.81 16.98 -7.91
C PRO A 43 -12.50 15.63 -8.16
N ALA A 44 -11.74 14.52 -8.05
CA ALA A 44 -12.28 13.17 -8.16
C ALA A 44 -12.76 12.71 -6.79
N LYS A 45 -13.91 12.04 -6.74
CA LYS A 45 -14.49 11.56 -5.48
C LYS A 45 -13.65 10.44 -4.87
N GLY A 46 -13.17 10.65 -3.66
CA GLY A 46 -12.64 9.62 -2.79
C GLY A 46 -13.71 8.67 -2.27
N ALA A 47 -13.32 7.70 -1.46
CA ALA A 47 -14.28 6.71 -0.93
C ALA A 47 -15.15 7.27 0.21
N PHE A 48 -14.72 8.36 0.89
CA PHE A 48 -15.40 8.91 2.06
C PHE A 48 -15.22 10.43 2.15
N GLU A 49 -16.13 11.19 1.55
CA GLU A 49 -16.08 12.65 1.52
C GLU A 49 -17.14 13.28 2.42
N GLY A 50 -16.80 14.38 3.09
CA GLY A 50 -17.76 15.17 3.86
C GLY A 50 -18.54 14.32 4.88
N ALA A 51 -17.88 13.37 5.53
CA ALA A 51 -18.49 12.44 6.48
C ALA A 51 -19.50 11.44 5.85
N GLN A 52 -19.47 11.27 4.54
CA GLN A 52 -20.35 10.37 3.80
C GLN A 52 -19.55 9.35 2.97
N VAL A 53 -19.99 8.08 3.02
CA VAL A 53 -19.51 7.05 2.10
C VAL A 53 -19.91 7.42 0.69
N GLN A 54 -18.99 7.26 -0.27
CA GLN A 54 -19.20 7.54 -1.69
C GLN A 54 -19.27 6.22 -2.49
N PRO A 55 -20.44 5.58 -2.62
CA PRO A 55 -20.54 4.26 -3.27
C PRO A 55 -20.16 4.28 -4.75
N SER A 56 -20.27 5.43 -5.40
CA SER A 56 -19.89 5.62 -6.82
C SER A 56 -18.40 5.88 -7.02
N SER A 57 -17.62 6.04 -5.94
CA SER A 57 -16.18 6.23 -6.04
C SER A 57 -15.50 4.97 -6.59
N PRO A 58 -14.51 5.09 -7.49
CA PRO A 58 -13.72 3.95 -7.95
C PRO A 58 -12.94 3.28 -6.81
N TYR A 59 -12.80 3.99 -5.69
CA TYR A 59 -12.08 3.51 -4.49
C TYR A 59 -13.01 2.97 -3.40
N ALA A 60 -14.34 2.98 -3.59
CA ALA A 60 -15.30 2.58 -2.56
C ALA A 60 -15.04 1.16 -2.03
N SER A 61 -14.70 0.21 -2.90
CA SER A 61 -14.39 -1.17 -2.52
C SER A 61 -13.03 -1.37 -1.86
N TRP A 62 -12.18 -0.34 -1.83
CA TRP A 62 -10.87 -0.40 -1.18
C TRP A 62 -10.96 -0.31 0.34
N TYR A 63 -12.12 0.05 0.86
CA TYR A 63 -12.38 0.19 2.29
C TYR A 63 -13.62 -0.61 2.68
N THR A 64 -13.73 -0.89 3.97
CA THR A 64 -14.94 -1.49 4.54
C THR A 64 -15.67 -0.44 5.34
N PHE A 65 -16.94 -0.21 5.01
CA PHE A 65 -17.79 0.77 5.67
C PHE A 65 -18.94 0.09 6.38
N ASP A 66 -19.26 0.59 7.58
CA ASP A 66 -20.47 0.24 8.33
C ASP A 66 -21.48 1.40 8.23
N ALA A 67 -22.40 1.28 7.28
CA ALA A 67 -23.43 2.30 7.04
C ALA A 67 -24.47 2.40 8.18
N SER A 68 -24.54 1.42 9.09
CA SER A 68 -25.46 1.44 10.24
C SER A 68 -25.04 2.45 11.33
N GLN A 69 -23.78 2.88 11.32
CA GLN A 69 -23.26 3.82 12.30
C GLN A 69 -23.76 5.25 12.03
N SER A 70 -24.41 5.85 13.03
CA SER A 70 -24.83 7.26 12.98
C SER A 70 -23.63 8.21 13.02
N ASP A 71 -22.63 7.92 13.86
CA ASP A 71 -21.38 8.68 13.91
C ASP A 71 -20.51 8.37 12.69
N PRO A 72 -20.20 9.36 11.83
CA PRO A 72 -19.34 9.16 10.68
C PRO A 72 -17.96 8.58 11.02
N ASN A 73 -17.41 8.92 12.19
CA ASN A 73 -16.10 8.43 12.64
C ASN A 73 -16.10 6.94 12.99
N ARG A 74 -17.28 6.34 13.14
CA ARG A 74 -17.44 4.90 13.40
C ARG A 74 -17.81 4.10 12.16
N ARG A 75 -17.97 4.76 11.00
CA ARG A 75 -18.34 4.11 9.74
C ARG A 75 -17.19 3.39 9.07
N TYR A 76 -15.97 3.61 9.48
CA TYR A 76 -14.79 2.91 8.98
C TYR A 76 -13.82 2.63 10.13
N LYS A 77 -12.88 1.74 9.88
CA LYS A 77 -11.86 1.36 10.84
C LYS A 77 -10.54 2.04 10.50
N GLY A 78 -9.95 2.70 11.47
CA GLY A 78 -8.59 3.21 11.38
C GLY A 78 -7.59 2.22 11.99
N TRP A 79 -6.39 2.14 11.42
CA TRP A 79 -5.32 1.32 11.96
C TRP A 79 -5.01 1.70 13.41
N SER A 80 -5.01 0.70 14.31
CA SER A 80 -4.80 0.93 15.76
C SER A 80 -5.73 1.99 16.38
N GLY A 81 -6.92 2.19 15.81
CA GLY A 81 -7.88 3.21 16.25
C GLY A 81 -7.62 4.62 15.71
N ALA A 82 -6.57 4.84 14.94
CA ALA A 82 -6.25 6.13 14.36
C ALA A 82 -7.12 6.41 13.12
N LEU A 83 -8.10 7.31 13.25
CA LEU A 83 -9.03 7.65 12.16
C LEU A 83 -8.36 8.35 10.97
N ASP A 84 -7.17 8.88 11.16
CA ASP A 84 -6.36 9.46 10.09
C ASP A 84 -5.72 8.41 9.19
N LEU A 85 -5.79 7.13 9.59
CA LEU A 85 -5.18 6.00 8.89
C LEU A 85 -6.24 4.94 8.56
N PRO A 86 -7.21 5.23 7.64
CA PRO A 86 -8.27 4.29 7.28
C PRO A 86 -7.69 2.99 6.72
N GLU A 87 -8.11 1.86 7.31
CA GLU A 87 -7.66 0.53 6.90
C GLU A 87 -8.20 0.16 5.51
N LEU A 88 -7.31 -0.37 4.68
CA LEU A 88 -7.65 -0.90 3.36
C LEU A 88 -8.28 -2.29 3.48
N ASN A 89 -9.24 -2.56 2.61
CA ASN A 89 -9.81 -3.89 2.41
C ASN A 89 -8.86 -4.74 1.56
N LYS A 90 -8.01 -5.52 2.21
CA LYS A 90 -7.03 -6.39 1.55
C LYS A 90 -7.66 -7.51 0.71
N ALA A 91 -8.95 -7.78 0.88
CA ALA A 91 -9.71 -8.72 0.04
C ALA A 91 -10.25 -8.07 -1.26
N SER A 92 -10.23 -6.74 -1.37
CA SER A 92 -10.72 -6.03 -2.57
C SER A 92 -9.89 -6.36 -3.81
N PRO A 93 -10.48 -6.95 -4.88
CA PRO A 93 -9.76 -7.22 -6.12
C PRO A 93 -9.26 -5.94 -6.79
N ALA A 94 -10.02 -4.84 -6.70
CA ALA A 94 -9.65 -3.55 -7.26
C ALA A 94 -8.41 -2.98 -6.55
N PHE A 95 -8.34 -3.10 -5.22
CA PHE A 95 -7.16 -2.70 -4.47
C PHE A 95 -5.96 -3.59 -4.79
N ARG A 96 -6.11 -4.92 -4.80
CA ARG A 96 -5.03 -5.85 -5.18
C ARG A 96 -4.50 -5.56 -6.59
N LYS A 97 -5.40 -5.28 -7.54
CA LYS A 97 -5.01 -4.88 -8.90
C LYS A 97 -4.15 -3.62 -8.90
N PHE A 98 -4.54 -2.57 -8.18
CA PHE A 98 -3.76 -1.35 -8.03
C PHE A 98 -2.42 -1.59 -7.34
N ALA A 99 -2.40 -2.37 -6.25
CA ALA A 99 -1.21 -2.59 -5.45
C ALA A 99 -0.13 -3.37 -6.23
N TYR A 100 -0.51 -4.47 -6.90
CA TYR A 100 0.44 -5.39 -7.54
C TYR A 100 -0.13 -6.24 -8.68
N GLY A 101 -1.44 -6.27 -8.88
CA GLY A 101 -2.09 -7.18 -9.83
C GLY A 101 -2.09 -6.69 -11.28
N SER A 102 -1.57 -5.50 -11.57
CA SER A 102 -1.43 -4.92 -12.91
C SER A 102 0.05 -4.71 -13.23
N PRO A 103 0.46 -4.80 -14.52
CA PRO A 103 1.82 -4.44 -14.93
C PRO A 103 2.26 -3.04 -14.52
N ASP A 104 1.32 -2.12 -14.43
CA ASP A 104 1.47 -0.73 -13.98
C ASP A 104 0.98 -0.50 -12.56
N GLY A 105 0.81 -1.57 -11.77
CA GLY A 105 0.52 -1.48 -10.34
C GLY A 105 1.59 -0.69 -9.58
N VAL A 106 1.22 -0.11 -8.44
CA VAL A 106 2.14 0.77 -7.70
C VAL A 106 3.46 0.08 -7.36
N THR A 107 3.42 -1.22 -7.08
CA THR A 107 4.61 -2.02 -6.78
C THR A 107 5.58 -2.04 -7.97
N GLN A 108 5.09 -2.37 -9.17
CA GLN A 108 5.88 -2.45 -10.39
C GLN A 108 6.37 -1.07 -10.83
N LEU A 109 5.49 -0.08 -10.77
CA LEU A 109 5.76 1.29 -11.16
C LEU A 109 7.00 1.89 -10.48
N TRP A 110 7.17 1.66 -9.18
CA TRP A 110 8.33 2.19 -8.46
C TRP A 110 9.58 1.36 -8.66
N LEU A 111 9.45 0.04 -8.88
CA LEU A 111 10.57 -0.79 -9.31
C LEU A 111 11.12 -0.31 -10.67
N ASP A 112 10.24 0.04 -11.62
CA ASP A 112 10.64 0.58 -12.93
C ASP A 112 11.29 1.95 -12.82
N ARG A 113 10.93 2.72 -11.79
CA ARG A 113 11.57 4.01 -11.49
C ARG A 113 12.89 3.89 -10.74
N GLY A 114 13.35 2.68 -10.45
CA GLY A 114 14.66 2.42 -9.90
C GLY A 114 14.71 2.02 -8.42
N ALA A 115 13.55 1.78 -7.77
CA ALA A 115 13.55 1.14 -6.46
C ALA A 115 14.19 -0.24 -6.57
N ALA A 116 15.13 -0.56 -5.69
CA ALA A 116 15.79 -1.86 -5.64
C ALA A 116 15.01 -2.89 -4.78
N GLY A 117 13.89 -2.48 -4.23
CA GLY A 117 13.03 -3.31 -3.39
C GLY A 117 12.04 -2.48 -2.61
N TRP A 118 11.36 -3.15 -1.69
CA TRP A 118 10.31 -2.59 -0.87
C TRP A 118 10.47 -2.94 0.60
N ARG A 119 10.29 -1.97 1.48
CA ARG A 119 9.97 -2.17 2.89
C ARG A 119 8.47 -1.98 3.07
N MET A 120 7.79 -2.97 3.65
CA MET A 120 6.36 -2.95 3.87
C MET A 120 6.04 -2.68 5.32
N ASP A 121 5.40 -1.53 5.54
CA ASP A 121 4.93 -1.05 6.82
C ASP A 121 3.86 -1.98 7.40
N VAL A 122 3.90 -2.19 8.71
CA VAL A 122 2.95 -2.98 9.50
C VAL A 122 2.58 -4.33 8.88
N ALA A 123 3.55 -5.07 8.36
CA ALA A 123 3.33 -6.33 7.65
C ALA A 123 2.41 -7.32 8.39
N PRO A 124 2.41 -7.44 9.73
CA PRO A 124 1.53 -8.35 10.47
C PRO A 124 0.03 -8.04 10.38
N TRP A 125 -0.36 -6.82 10.01
CA TRP A 125 -1.77 -6.44 9.85
C TRP A 125 -2.34 -6.75 8.46
N VAL A 126 -1.51 -7.25 7.56
CA VAL A 126 -1.92 -7.64 6.21
C VAL A 126 -1.89 -9.18 6.11
N PRO A 127 -2.93 -9.83 5.56
CA PRO A 127 -3.03 -11.28 5.48
C PRO A 127 -1.88 -11.93 4.69
N ASP A 128 -1.46 -13.13 5.09
CA ASP A 128 -0.34 -13.84 4.48
C ASP A 128 -0.58 -14.18 3.00
N ASP A 129 -1.83 -14.46 2.59
CA ASP A 129 -2.18 -14.70 1.18
C ASP A 129 -1.91 -13.47 0.31
N PHE A 130 -2.21 -12.27 0.83
CA PHE A 130 -1.89 -11.01 0.16
C PHE A 130 -0.37 -10.88 -0.07
N TRP A 131 0.44 -11.16 0.96
CA TRP A 131 1.89 -11.09 0.85
C TRP A 131 2.48 -12.12 -0.11
N ARG A 132 1.91 -13.33 -0.17
CA ARG A 132 2.34 -14.36 -1.14
C ARG A 132 2.07 -13.92 -2.57
N GLU A 133 0.90 -13.36 -2.84
CA GLU A 133 0.57 -12.82 -4.18
C GLU A 133 1.44 -11.62 -4.54
N TRP A 134 1.58 -10.68 -3.60
CA TRP A 134 2.43 -9.50 -3.77
C TRP A 134 3.88 -9.89 -4.07
N ARG A 135 4.47 -10.80 -3.28
CA ARG A 135 5.83 -11.28 -3.53
C ARG A 135 5.98 -11.92 -4.91
N LYS A 136 5.01 -12.75 -5.33
CA LYS A 136 5.01 -13.33 -6.69
C LYS A 136 5.06 -12.24 -7.75
N ALA A 137 4.27 -11.18 -7.60
CA ALA A 137 4.27 -10.05 -8.52
C ALA A 137 5.61 -9.30 -8.53
N VAL A 138 6.18 -9.02 -7.34
CA VAL A 138 7.51 -8.40 -7.21
C VAL A 138 8.58 -9.23 -7.92
N LYS A 139 8.70 -10.51 -7.57
CA LYS A 139 9.77 -11.38 -8.07
C LYS A 139 9.61 -11.74 -9.55
N LYS A 140 8.36 -11.77 -10.05
CA LYS A 140 8.09 -11.90 -11.50
C LYS A 140 8.55 -10.66 -12.27
N HIS A 141 8.35 -9.48 -11.72
CA HIS A 141 8.70 -8.21 -12.34
C HIS A 141 10.20 -7.94 -12.25
N ARG A 142 10.80 -8.15 -11.06
CA ARG A 142 12.23 -8.00 -10.80
C ARG A 142 12.69 -9.04 -9.79
N LYS A 143 13.40 -10.06 -10.25
CA LYS A 143 13.82 -11.22 -9.46
C LYS A 143 14.71 -10.86 -8.26
N ASP A 144 15.57 -9.87 -8.41
CA ASP A 144 16.54 -9.40 -7.40
C ASP A 144 16.00 -8.27 -6.50
N ALA A 145 14.75 -7.84 -6.69
CA ALA A 145 14.15 -6.84 -5.81
C ALA A 145 14.02 -7.39 -4.38
N LEU A 146 14.57 -6.64 -3.41
CA LEU A 146 14.50 -6.99 -2.00
C LEU A 146 13.10 -6.72 -1.43
N THR A 147 12.61 -7.64 -0.60
CA THR A 147 11.34 -7.49 0.11
C THR A 147 11.57 -7.55 1.61
N ILE A 148 11.21 -6.48 2.32
CA ILE A 148 11.45 -6.28 3.75
C ILE A 148 10.11 -6.11 4.46
N ALA A 149 9.87 -6.87 5.53
CA ALA A 149 8.69 -6.70 6.37
C ALA A 149 9.04 -5.88 7.62
N GLU A 150 8.22 -4.89 7.97
CA GLU A 150 8.28 -4.34 9.30
C GLU A 150 7.53 -5.23 10.28
N THR A 151 8.24 -5.69 11.32
CA THR A 151 7.69 -6.53 12.39
C THR A 151 8.33 -6.16 13.72
N TRP A 152 7.64 -6.45 14.85
CA TRP A 152 8.10 -6.12 16.21
C TRP A 152 8.16 -7.35 17.13
N PHE A 153 8.06 -8.55 16.57
CA PHE A 153 8.03 -9.82 17.30
C PHE A 153 8.69 -10.91 16.45
N ASP A 154 8.58 -12.18 16.87
CA ASP A 154 9.11 -13.30 16.11
C ASP A 154 8.55 -13.32 14.69
N SER A 155 9.43 -13.08 13.74
CA SER A 155 9.12 -12.91 12.31
C SER A 155 9.38 -14.18 11.50
N SER A 156 9.73 -15.29 12.13
CA SER A 156 10.15 -16.53 11.45
C SER A 156 9.19 -17.01 10.37
N LYS A 157 7.86 -16.78 10.57
CA LYS A 157 6.85 -17.11 9.57
C LYS A 157 7.01 -16.41 8.23
N TYR A 158 7.68 -15.25 8.19
CA TYR A 158 7.88 -14.48 6.96
C TYR A 158 9.09 -14.93 6.14
N PHE A 159 9.94 -15.81 6.69
CA PHE A 159 11.17 -16.27 6.05
C PHE A 159 11.07 -17.69 5.47
N LEU A 160 9.86 -18.18 5.26
CA LEU A 160 9.61 -19.48 4.63
C LEU A 160 9.83 -19.47 3.10
N GLY A 161 10.23 -18.34 2.54
CA GLY A 161 10.57 -18.19 1.13
C GLY A 161 9.39 -17.73 0.25
N ASP A 162 8.21 -17.53 0.82
CA ASP A 162 6.98 -17.23 0.07
C ASP A 162 6.40 -15.83 0.31
N THR A 163 6.93 -15.07 1.30
CA THR A 163 6.44 -13.73 1.64
C THR A 163 7.52 -12.65 1.56
N PHE A 164 8.53 -12.67 2.42
CA PHE A 164 9.58 -11.66 2.47
C PHE A 164 10.98 -12.27 2.43
N ASP A 165 11.98 -11.45 2.11
CA ASP A 165 13.39 -11.84 2.13
C ASP A 165 14.02 -11.56 3.49
N THR A 166 13.54 -10.52 4.21
CA THR A 166 14.06 -10.07 5.52
C THR A 166 13.05 -9.20 6.27
N THR A 167 13.35 -8.88 7.53
CA THR A 167 12.64 -7.89 8.37
C THR A 167 13.59 -6.84 8.88
#